data_01fc86088046c67f5272c0cde08eaf55
#
_entry.id   01fc86088046c67f5272c0cde08eaf55
#
_cell.length_a   1.000
_cell.length_b   1.000
_cell.length_c   1.000
_cell.angle_alpha   90.00
_cell.angle_beta   90.00
_cell.angle_gamma   90.00
#
_symmetry.space_group_name_H-M   'P 1'
#
loop_
_entity.id
_entity.type
_entity.pdbx_description
1 polymer ?
#
loop_
_entity_poly.entity_id
_entity_poly.type
_entity_poly.pdbx_seq_one_letter_code
_entity_poly.pdbx_strand_id
1 'polypeptide(L)'
;DLINGKVLTPPNLNGKWHNLEISKVLSEKIGKPVYLDNDANLAGLAEAVVGEGKDCNIVQYLTVSTGLGAGFVINKEVYLGAHGFANEVANSIMIQDGPSHGNILPGGIEAISSGTAITERAKKAGLLVKHAGEVNDLALSGNEVAAGIMKDAKNYLANFIALIYGFADPDIVILGGSVALKIDGFVEEIEALVKEKVYGVMKPYIKVRKSTLNEDSGLIGAGYLAFSKQK
;
A
#
# COMPACT_ATOMS: atom_id res chain seq x y z
N ASP A 1 -2.44 -15.95 -7.24
CA ASP A 1 -3.58 -16.78 -6.79
C ASP A 1 -3.27 -17.31 -5.40
N LEU A 2 -3.71 -16.54 -4.39
CA LEU A 2 -3.43 -16.86 -2.98
C LEU A 2 -4.24 -18.09 -2.51
N ILE A 3 -5.39 -18.33 -3.10
CA ILE A 3 -6.26 -19.47 -2.74
C ILE A 3 -5.61 -20.80 -3.11
N ASN A 4 -4.96 -20.85 -4.28
CA ASN A 4 -4.32 -22.06 -4.81
C ASN A 4 -2.79 -22.09 -4.57
N GLY A 5 -2.22 -21.09 -3.91
CA GLY A 5 -0.79 -21.01 -3.61
C GLY A 5 0.09 -20.90 -4.86
N LYS A 6 -0.37 -20.15 -5.88
CA LYS A 6 0.22 -20.08 -7.20
C LYS A 6 0.63 -18.65 -7.56
N VAL A 7 1.82 -18.50 -8.14
CA VAL A 7 2.26 -17.25 -8.76
C VAL A 7 1.69 -17.18 -10.17
N LEU A 8 0.95 -16.12 -10.52
CA LEU A 8 0.34 -15.96 -11.84
C LEU A 8 1.30 -15.26 -12.83
N THR A 9 1.33 -13.94 -12.81
CA THR A 9 2.09 -13.10 -13.75
C THR A 9 2.85 -11.99 -13.01
N PRO A 10 3.89 -12.34 -12.22
CA PRO A 10 4.62 -11.35 -11.41
C PRO A 10 5.39 -10.41 -12.36
N PRO A 11 5.17 -9.08 -12.27
CA PRO A 11 5.76 -8.12 -13.23
C PRO A 11 7.27 -8.00 -13.09
N ASN A 12 7.82 -8.29 -11.93
CA ASN A 12 9.25 -8.11 -11.62
C ASN A 12 10.06 -9.41 -11.67
N LEU A 13 9.44 -10.55 -12.05
CA LEU A 13 10.10 -11.85 -12.12
C LEU A 13 10.08 -12.37 -13.57
N ASN A 14 11.06 -13.21 -13.90
CA ASN A 14 11.13 -13.78 -15.25
C ASN A 14 10.01 -14.83 -15.49
N GLY A 15 9.79 -15.21 -16.77
CA GLY A 15 8.70 -16.09 -17.17
C GLY A 15 8.67 -17.49 -16.52
N LYS A 16 9.76 -17.93 -15.88
CA LYS A 16 9.78 -19.20 -15.13
C LYS A 16 8.90 -19.16 -13.86
N TRP A 17 8.55 -17.98 -13.39
CA TRP A 17 7.65 -17.78 -12.26
C TRP A 17 6.18 -17.76 -12.66
N HIS A 18 5.87 -17.66 -13.96
CA HIS A 18 4.50 -17.61 -14.44
C HIS A 18 3.79 -18.94 -14.21
N ASN A 19 2.63 -18.89 -13.59
CA ASN A 19 1.78 -20.04 -13.24
C ASN A 19 2.48 -21.12 -12.38
N LEU A 20 3.52 -20.71 -11.61
CA LEU A 20 4.25 -21.61 -10.72
C LEU A 20 3.43 -21.92 -9.46
N GLU A 21 3.20 -23.19 -9.17
CA GLU A 21 2.58 -23.69 -7.93
C GLU A 21 3.60 -23.64 -6.77
N ILE A 22 4.00 -22.42 -6.38
CA ILE A 22 5.13 -22.18 -5.49
C ILE A 22 4.94 -22.83 -4.11
N SER A 23 3.73 -22.78 -3.55
CA SER A 23 3.44 -23.38 -2.25
C SER A 23 3.68 -24.89 -2.28
N LYS A 24 3.24 -25.58 -3.34
CA LYS A 24 3.43 -27.02 -3.52
C LYS A 24 4.91 -27.37 -3.70
N VAL A 25 5.58 -26.69 -4.64
CA VAL A 25 6.99 -26.93 -4.95
C VAL A 25 7.88 -26.75 -3.72
N LEU A 26 7.63 -25.70 -2.93
CA LEU A 26 8.41 -25.47 -1.72
C LEU A 26 8.04 -26.47 -0.61
N SER A 27 6.76 -26.81 -0.43
CA SER A 27 6.32 -27.79 0.56
C SER A 27 6.97 -29.16 0.34
N GLU A 28 7.04 -29.60 -0.93
CA GLU A 28 7.71 -30.86 -1.30
C GLU A 28 9.20 -30.83 -1.01
N LYS A 29 9.87 -29.70 -1.25
CA LYS A 29 11.30 -29.55 -1.00
C LYS A 29 11.70 -29.52 0.47
N ILE A 30 10.90 -28.84 1.30
CA ILE A 30 11.22 -28.65 2.71
C ILE A 30 10.51 -29.63 3.65
N GLY A 31 9.57 -30.44 3.13
CA GLY A 31 8.80 -31.40 3.91
C GLY A 31 7.85 -30.75 4.95
N LYS A 32 7.43 -29.50 4.71
CA LYS A 32 6.56 -28.73 5.60
C LYS A 32 5.51 -27.95 4.77
N PRO A 33 4.33 -27.67 5.32
CA PRO A 33 3.36 -26.78 4.64
C PRO A 33 3.97 -25.40 4.37
N VAL A 34 3.70 -24.87 3.17
CA VAL A 34 4.07 -23.51 2.76
C VAL A 34 2.82 -22.73 2.40
N TYR A 35 2.66 -21.58 3.02
CA TYR A 35 1.57 -20.65 2.76
C TYR A 35 2.10 -19.46 1.96
N LEU A 36 1.35 -19.05 0.94
CA LEU A 36 1.66 -17.91 0.09
C LEU A 36 0.72 -16.76 0.42
N ASP A 37 1.25 -15.55 0.51
CA ASP A 37 0.44 -14.35 0.54
C ASP A 37 1.18 -13.20 -0.17
N ASN A 38 0.46 -12.11 -0.45
CA ASN A 38 1.00 -10.88 -0.99
C ASN A 38 1.80 -10.13 0.10
N ASP A 39 2.87 -9.45 -0.30
CA ASP A 39 3.76 -8.73 0.63
C ASP A 39 3.04 -7.61 1.41
N ALA A 40 2.13 -6.87 0.77
CA ALA A 40 1.33 -5.85 1.45
C ALA A 40 0.29 -6.46 2.42
N ASN A 41 -0.28 -7.63 2.08
CA ASN A 41 -1.12 -8.39 2.99
C ASN A 41 -0.35 -8.82 4.24
N LEU A 42 0.86 -9.36 4.05
CA LEU A 42 1.72 -9.78 5.16
C LEU A 42 2.13 -8.59 6.03
N ALA A 43 2.48 -7.46 5.42
CA ALA A 43 2.79 -6.25 6.18
C ALA A 43 1.57 -5.75 6.97
N GLY A 44 0.37 -5.76 6.36
CA GLY A 44 -0.88 -5.44 7.04
C GLY A 44 -1.18 -6.38 8.21
N LEU A 45 -0.94 -7.68 8.03
CA LEU A 45 -1.10 -8.68 9.09
C LEU A 45 -0.15 -8.43 10.26
N ALA A 46 1.12 -8.12 9.99
CA ALA A 46 2.09 -7.76 11.02
C ALA A 46 1.64 -6.53 11.82
N GLU A 47 1.22 -5.47 11.13
CA GLU A 47 0.70 -4.25 11.76
C GLU A 47 -0.53 -4.53 12.62
N ALA A 48 -1.43 -5.40 12.15
CA ALA A 48 -2.60 -5.79 12.91
C ALA A 48 -2.28 -6.61 14.15
N VAL A 49 -1.17 -7.38 14.16
CA VAL A 49 -0.84 -8.30 15.25
C VAL A 49 0.10 -7.67 16.28
N VAL A 50 1.15 -6.99 15.82
CA VAL A 50 2.20 -6.46 16.70
C VAL A 50 2.53 -4.98 16.47
N GLY A 51 1.98 -4.35 15.43
CA GLY A 51 2.21 -2.95 15.09
C GLY A 51 1.14 -2.00 15.62
N GLU A 52 0.92 -0.91 14.89
CA GLU A 52 -0.03 0.16 15.23
C GLU A 52 -1.49 -0.31 15.29
N GLY A 53 -1.83 -1.39 14.58
CA GLY A 53 -3.17 -1.98 14.55
C GLY A 53 -3.42 -3.08 15.60
N LYS A 54 -2.49 -3.32 16.53
CA LYS A 54 -2.59 -4.47 17.47
C LYS A 54 -3.85 -4.50 18.33
N ASP A 55 -4.38 -3.33 18.66
CA ASP A 55 -5.57 -3.17 19.49
C ASP A 55 -6.86 -2.91 18.66
N CYS A 56 -6.76 -3.05 17.32
CA CYS A 56 -7.83 -2.83 16.36
C CYS A 56 -8.35 -4.14 15.78
N ASN A 57 -9.63 -4.18 15.41
CA ASN A 57 -10.26 -5.33 14.75
C ASN A 57 -10.18 -5.24 13.23
N ILE A 58 -10.31 -4.03 12.68
CA ILE A 58 -10.33 -3.77 11.24
C ILE A 58 -9.17 -2.84 10.90
N VAL A 59 -8.15 -3.37 10.24
CA VAL A 59 -6.93 -2.66 9.90
C VAL A 59 -6.75 -2.61 8.39
N GLN A 60 -6.64 -1.41 7.84
CA GLN A 60 -6.21 -1.20 6.46
C GLN A 60 -4.75 -0.79 6.45
N TYR A 61 -3.92 -1.55 5.78
CA TYR A 61 -2.53 -1.20 5.49
C TYR A 61 -2.39 -0.72 4.05
N LEU A 62 -1.60 0.33 3.85
CA LEU A 62 -1.19 0.81 2.53
C LEU A 62 0.33 1.01 2.53
N THR A 63 1.03 0.42 1.58
CA THR A 63 2.43 0.75 1.33
C THR A 63 2.52 1.78 0.21
N VAL A 64 3.18 2.91 0.48
CA VAL A 64 3.49 3.95 -0.49
C VAL A 64 5.00 3.99 -0.67
N SER A 65 5.49 3.29 -1.69
CA SER A 65 6.92 3.10 -1.97
C SER A 65 7.19 3.24 -3.46
N THR A 66 7.96 2.33 -4.07
CA THR A 66 8.12 2.24 -5.53
C THR A 66 6.76 2.17 -6.22
N GLY A 67 5.86 1.31 -5.71
CA GLY A 67 4.45 1.22 -6.10
C GLY A 67 3.53 1.59 -4.95
N LEU A 68 2.26 1.18 -5.07
CA LEU A 68 1.23 1.31 -4.05
C LEU A 68 0.52 -0.04 -3.89
N GLY A 69 0.73 -0.71 -2.76
CA GLY A 69 0.06 -1.94 -2.39
C GLY A 69 -0.84 -1.76 -1.18
N ALA A 70 -1.73 -2.71 -0.95
CA ALA A 70 -2.65 -2.66 0.18
C ALA A 70 -2.88 -4.05 0.79
N GLY A 71 -3.19 -4.08 2.10
CA GLY A 71 -3.63 -5.27 2.82
C GLY A 71 -4.76 -4.90 3.77
N PHE A 72 -5.81 -5.71 3.81
CA PHE A 72 -6.96 -5.50 4.69
C PHE A 72 -7.08 -6.68 5.65
N VAL A 73 -7.10 -6.38 6.94
CA VAL A 73 -7.07 -7.39 8.00
C VAL A 73 -8.27 -7.19 8.92
N ILE A 74 -9.03 -8.24 9.11
CA ILE A 74 -10.20 -8.27 9.99
C ILE A 74 -9.95 -9.33 11.06
N ASN A 75 -10.05 -8.95 12.34
CA ASN A 75 -9.84 -9.87 13.48
C ASN A 75 -8.52 -10.67 13.38
N LYS A 76 -7.44 -10.00 12.95
CA LYS A 76 -6.09 -10.58 12.77
C LYS A 76 -6.00 -11.64 11.65
N GLU A 77 -6.95 -11.62 10.72
CA GLU A 77 -6.93 -12.46 9.52
C GLU A 77 -6.98 -11.59 8.27
N VAL A 78 -6.15 -11.91 7.28
CA VAL A 78 -6.12 -11.20 6.00
C VAL A 78 -7.44 -11.46 5.25
N TYR A 79 -8.11 -10.41 4.83
CA TYR A 79 -9.29 -10.50 3.99
C TYR A 79 -8.88 -10.66 2.52
N LEU A 80 -8.99 -11.87 2.01
CA LEU A 80 -8.61 -12.20 0.64
C LEU A 80 -9.69 -11.91 -0.40
N GLY A 81 -10.93 -11.68 0.02
CA GLY A 81 -12.09 -11.60 -0.89
C GLY A 81 -12.46 -12.96 -1.49
N ALA A 82 -13.41 -12.94 -2.41
CA ALA A 82 -13.95 -14.17 -3.00
C ALA A 82 -12.97 -14.93 -3.90
N HIS A 83 -12.00 -14.22 -4.48
CA HIS A 83 -11.08 -14.75 -5.50
C HIS A 83 -9.60 -14.53 -5.17
N GLY A 84 -9.28 -14.05 -3.97
CA GLY A 84 -7.90 -13.74 -3.58
C GLY A 84 -7.35 -12.42 -4.14
N PHE A 85 -8.20 -11.53 -4.67
CA PHE A 85 -7.79 -10.24 -5.27
C PHE A 85 -8.24 -9.02 -4.45
N ALA A 86 -8.70 -9.22 -3.21
CA ALA A 86 -9.01 -8.07 -2.37
C ALA A 86 -7.76 -7.21 -2.18
N ASN A 87 -7.94 -5.89 -2.21
CA ASN A 87 -6.88 -4.90 -2.06
C ASN A 87 -5.84 -4.80 -3.21
N GLU A 88 -6.11 -5.37 -4.37
CA GLU A 88 -5.38 -5.04 -5.60
C GLU A 88 -5.80 -3.65 -6.10
N VAL A 89 -5.27 -2.60 -5.45
CA VAL A 89 -5.78 -1.22 -5.55
C VAL A 89 -5.02 -0.34 -6.53
N ALA A 90 -3.85 -0.76 -7.01
CA ALA A 90 -2.94 0.06 -7.82
C ALA A 90 -3.62 0.75 -9.02
N ASN A 91 -4.55 0.05 -9.67
CA ASN A 91 -5.35 0.52 -10.80
C ASN A 91 -6.69 1.19 -10.43
N SER A 92 -6.92 1.55 -9.15
CA SER A 92 -8.12 2.33 -8.78
C SER A 92 -8.06 3.72 -9.43
N ILE A 93 -8.90 3.95 -10.43
CA ILE A 93 -8.89 5.20 -11.22
C ILE A 93 -9.42 6.34 -10.36
N MET A 94 -8.55 7.28 -10.03
CA MET A 94 -8.87 8.45 -9.20
C MET A 94 -9.15 9.71 -10.03
N ILE A 95 -8.66 9.75 -11.27
CA ILE A 95 -8.89 10.84 -12.21
C ILE A 95 -8.89 10.29 -13.63
N GLN A 96 -9.88 10.69 -14.42
CA GLN A 96 -9.94 10.34 -15.83
C GLN A 96 -8.78 11.01 -16.57
N ASP A 97 -8.18 10.29 -17.52
CA ASP A 97 -7.06 10.76 -18.36
C ASP A 97 -5.84 11.28 -17.56
N GLY A 98 -5.68 10.79 -16.34
CA GLY A 98 -4.57 11.13 -15.46
C GLY A 98 -3.23 10.54 -15.90
N PRO A 99 -2.16 10.73 -15.12
CA PRO A 99 -0.86 10.15 -15.43
C PRO A 99 -0.94 8.61 -15.47
N SER A 100 -0.07 8.01 -16.28
CA SER A 100 0.15 6.57 -16.36
C SER A 100 1.59 6.22 -15.98
N HIS A 101 1.81 5.01 -15.46
CA HIS A 101 3.13 4.53 -15.09
C HIS A 101 3.20 3.00 -15.25
N GLY A 102 4.21 2.51 -15.97
CA GLY A 102 4.38 1.07 -16.21
C GLY A 102 3.11 0.45 -16.82
N ASN A 103 2.57 -0.56 -16.15
CA ASN A 103 1.32 -1.24 -16.53
C ASN A 103 0.08 -0.65 -15.83
N ILE A 104 0.23 0.45 -15.08
CA ILE A 104 -0.87 1.09 -14.39
C ILE A 104 -1.65 1.97 -15.37
N LEU A 105 -2.96 1.82 -15.35
CA LEU A 105 -3.87 2.58 -16.21
C LEU A 105 -3.79 4.08 -15.93
N PRO A 106 -4.09 4.92 -16.93
CA PRO A 106 -4.15 6.36 -16.76
C PRO A 106 -5.08 6.75 -15.60
N GLY A 107 -4.55 7.53 -14.66
CA GLY A 107 -5.29 7.97 -13.47
C GLY A 107 -5.40 6.96 -12.34
N GLY A 108 -4.78 5.78 -12.45
CA GLY A 108 -4.67 4.83 -11.35
C GLY A 108 -3.92 5.43 -10.16
N ILE A 109 -4.35 5.09 -8.95
CA ILE A 109 -3.79 5.70 -7.73
C ILE A 109 -2.28 5.52 -7.61
N GLU A 110 -1.74 4.38 -8.01
CA GLU A 110 -0.29 4.15 -8.03
C GLU A 110 0.42 5.10 -8.99
N ALA A 111 -0.15 5.34 -10.19
CA ALA A 111 0.42 6.26 -11.19
C ALA A 111 0.39 7.73 -10.76
N ILE A 112 -0.30 8.06 -9.68
CA ILE A 112 -0.37 9.41 -9.13
C ILE A 112 0.47 9.55 -7.86
N SER A 113 0.37 8.59 -6.93
CA SER A 113 0.79 8.75 -5.55
C SER A 113 1.95 7.86 -5.13
N SER A 114 2.41 6.90 -5.96
CA SER A 114 3.62 6.12 -5.65
C SER A 114 4.88 6.95 -5.78
N GLY A 115 5.94 6.52 -5.12
CA GLY A 115 7.24 7.19 -5.16
C GLY A 115 7.83 7.24 -6.56
N THR A 116 7.68 6.18 -7.36
CA THR A 116 8.12 6.16 -8.76
C THR A 116 7.29 7.14 -9.60
N ALA A 117 5.97 7.14 -9.44
CA ALA A 117 5.08 8.03 -10.18
C ALA A 117 5.38 9.51 -9.87
N ILE A 118 5.54 9.87 -8.60
CA ILE A 118 5.94 11.22 -8.16
C ILE A 118 7.26 11.62 -8.83
N THR A 119 8.27 10.74 -8.78
CA THR A 119 9.59 10.98 -9.36
C THR A 119 9.54 11.15 -10.88
N GLU A 120 8.82 10.29 -11.58
CA GLU A 120 8.71 10.37 -13.03
C GLU A 120 7.91 11.58 -13.51
N ARG A 121 6.86 11.96 -12.80
CA ARG A 121 6.11 13.20 -13.07
C ARG A 121 7.04 14.41 -12.94
N ALA A 122 7.87 14.45 -11.92
CA ALA A 122 8.85 15.52 -11.72
C ALA A 122 9.90 15.55 -12.83
N LYS A 123 10.45 14.39 -13.23
CA LYS A 123 11.40 14.30 -14.35
C LYS A 123 10.77 14.73 -15.68
N LYS A 124 9.53 14.32 -15.96
CA LYS A 124 8.79 14.76 -17.18
C LYS A 124 8.55 16.27 -17.19
N ALA A 125 8.44 16.89 -16.02
CA ALA A 125 8.35 18.35 -15.88
C ALA A 125 9.72 19.07 -15.89
N GLY A 126 10.82 18.35 -16.18
CA GLY A 126 12.17 18.91 -16.31
C GLY A 126 12.96 19.03 -14.99
N LEU A 127 12.47 18.46 -13.88
CA LEU A 127 13.19 18.48 -12.61
C LEU A 127 14.25 17.36 -12.55
N LEU A 128 15.43 17.70 -12.03
CA LEU A 128 16.53 16.76 -11.85
C LEU A 128 16.43 16.12 -10.47
N VAL A 129 15.70 15.00 -10.38
CA VAL A 129 15.43 14.29 -9.13
C VAL A 129 15.63 12.79 -9.30
N LYS A 130 15.98 12.09 -8.21
CA LYS A 130 16.23 10.64 -8.18
C LYS A 130 15.08 9.87 -7.50
N HIS A 131 14.40 10.47 -6.54
CA HIS A 131 13.32 9.86 -5.77
C HIS A 131 12.33 10.89 -5.23
N ALA A 132 11.18 10.44 -4.77
CA ALA A 132 10.08 11.31 -4.28
C ALA A 132 10.50 12.24 -3.12
N GLY A 133 11.46 11.82 -2.29
CA GLY A 133 12.00 12.69 -1.23
C GLY A 133 12.62 13.97 -1.79
N GLU A 134 13.44 13.87 -2.86
CA GLU A 134 14.02 15.07 -3.52
C GLU A 134 12.93 15.95 -4.15
N VAL A 135 11.83 15.37 -4.64
CA VAL A 135 10.67 16.15 -5.13
C VAL A 135 10.05 16.93 -3.96
N ASN A 136 9.89 16.28 -2.80
CA ASN A 136 9.39 16.93 -1.61
C ASN A 136 10.32 18.06 -1.13
N ASP A 137 11.63 17.84 -1.13
CA ASP A 137 12.62 18.85 -0.73
C ASP A 137 12.56 20.09 -1.65
N LEU A 138 12.43 19.87 -2.97
CA LEU A 138 12.22 20.94 -3.93
C LEU A 138 10.91 21.70 -3.67
N ALA A 139 9.82 20.98 -3.36
CA ALA A 139 8.54 21.58 -3.02
C ALA A 139 8.65 22.47 -1.78
N LEU A 140 9.33 22.00 -0.73
CA LEU A 140 9.57 22.75 0.50
C LEU A 140 10.48 23.97 0.27
N SER A 141 11.39 23.91 -0.71
CA SER A 141 12.24 25.04 -1.08
C SER A 141 11.56 26.06 -2.02
N GLY A 142 10.27 25.89 -2.30
CA GLY A 142 9.46 26.84 -3.08
C GLY A 142 9.37 26.54 -4.58
N ASN A 143 9.78 25.35 -5.04
CA ASN A 143 9.55 24.97 -6.43
C ASN A 143 8.08 24.64 -6.66
N GLU A 144 7.36 25.48 -7.40
CA GLU A 144 5.93 25.38 -7.64
C GLU A 144 5.51 24.09 -8.37
N VAL A 145 6.34 23.61 -9.30
CA VAL A 145 6.08 22.36 -10.04
C VAL A 145 6.16 21.17 -9.10
N ALA A 146 7.20 21.08 -8.29
CA ALA A 146 7.34 20.02 -7.30
C ALA A 146 6.23 20.08 -6.25
N ALA A 147 5.87 21.27 -5.78
CA ALA A 147 4.76 21.48 -4.86
C ALA A 147 3.42 21.01 -5.43
N GLY A 148 3.15 21.32 -6.71
CA GLY A 148 1.95 20.84 -7.41
C GLY A 148 1.90 19.32 -7.47
N ILE A 149 3.00 18.65 -7.83
CA ILE A 149 3.10 17.19 -7.91
C ILE A 149 2.86 16.54 -6.54
N MET A 150 3.50 17.05 -5.48
CA MET A 150 3.32 16.53 -4.12
C MET A 150 1.90 16.75 -3.59
N LYS A 151 1.33 17.93 -3.85
CA LYS A 151 -0.06 18.24 -3.50
C LYS A 151 -1.04 17.29 -4.15
N ASP A 152 -0.90 17.03 -5.45
CA ASP A 152 -1.75 16.07 -6.17
C ASP A 152 -1.62 14.68 -5.57
N ALA A 153 -0.39 14.18 -5.40
CA ALA A 153 -0.12 12.86 -4.86
C ALA A 153 -0.80 12.66 -3.50
N LYS A 154 -0.66 13.63 -2.60
CA LYS A 154 -1.28 13.61 -1.27
C LYS A 154 -2.81 13.71 -1.35
N ASN A 155 -3.34 14.60 -2.17
CA ASN A 155 -4.80 14.78 -2.29
C ASN A 155 -5.50 13.54 -2.84
N TYR A 156 -4.94 12.90 -3.88
CA TYR A 156 -5.55 11.68 -4.45
C TYR A 156 -5.40 10.48 -3.52
N LEU A 157 -4.27 10.37 -2.80
CA LEU A 157 -4.13 9.35 -1.76
C LEU A 157 -5.16 9.56 -0.63
N ALA A 158 -5.37 10.79 -0.21
CA ALA A 158 -6.39 11.11 0.80
C ALA A 158 -7.82 10.84 0.28
N ASN A 159 -8.12 11.12 -1.00
CA ASN A 159 -9.40 10.75 -1.61
C ASN A 159 -9.60 9.22 -1.56
N PHE A 160 -8.58 8.47 -1.93
CA PHE A 160 -8.61 7.01 -1.90
C PHE A 160 -8.83 6.47 -0.48
N ILE A 161 -8.13 7.01 0.52
CA ILE A 161 -8.33 6.62 1.92
C ILE A 161 -9.73 7.01 2.42
N ALA A 162 -10.26 8.16 2.01
CA ALA A 162 -11.63 8.54 2.34
C ALA A 162 -12.67 7.58 1.75
N LEU A 163 -12.43 7.05 0.52
CA LEU A 163 -13.26 5.97 -0.05
C LEU A 163 -13.17 4.69 0.78
N ILE A 164 -11.98 4.31 1.25
CA ILE A 164 -11.81 3.14 2.14
C ILE A 164 -12.65 3.30 3.40
N TYR A 165 -12.62 4.46 4.05
CA TYR A 165 -13.48 4.74 5.21
C TYR A 165 -14.97 4.67 4.85
N GLY A 166 -15.36 5.13 3.67
CA GLY A 166 -16.74 5.07 3.21
C GLY A 166 -17.25 3.65 2.91
N PHE A 167 -16.37 2.73 2.50
CA PHE A 167 -16.74 1.36 2.14
C PHE A 167 -16.53 0.34 3.26
N ALA A 168 -15.44 0.48 4.01
CA ALA A 168 -14.97 -0.56 4.93
C ALA A 168 -14.94 -0.12 6.40
N ASP A 169 -15.03 1.18 6.67
CA ASP A 169 -15.02 1.78 8.01
C ASP A 169 -13.97 1.15 8.95
N PRO A 170 -12.68 1.18 8.58
CA PRO A 170 -11.64 0.56 9.38
C PRO A 170 -11.40 1.33 10.69
N ASP A 171 -10.98 0.62 11.76
CA ASP A 171 -10.54 1.24 13.00
C ASP A 171 -9.32 2.14 12.80
N ILE A 172 -8.47 1.78 11.82
CA ILE A 172 -7.20 2.45 11.52
C ILE A 172 -6.76 2.19 10.09
N VAL A 173 -6.18 3.21 9.46
CA VAL A 173 -5.37 3.07 8.24
C VAL A 173 -3.91 3.27 8.59
N ILE A 174 -3.04 2.34 8.21
CA ILE A 174 -1.60 2.38 8.48
C ILE A 174 -0.84 2.58 7.17
N LEU A 175 -0.01 3.61 7.12
CA LEU A 175 0.82 3.93 5.97
C LEU A 175 2.26 3.46 6.20
N GLY A 176 2.72 2.56 5.34
CA GLY A 176 4.11 2.12 5.26
C GLY A 176 4.75 2.49 3.93
N GLY A 177 5.95 1.96 3.70
CA GLY A 177 6.73 2.21 2.49
C GLY A 177 7.55 3.52 2.55
N SER A 178 8.52 3.63 1.65
CA SER A 178 9.56 4.67 1.74
C SER A 178 9.04 6.11 1.65
N VAL A 179 7.96 6.36 0.92
CA VAL A 179 7.35 7.70 0.82
C VAL A 179 6.73 8.09 2.15
N ALA A 180 5.89 7.21 2.72
CA ALA A 180 5.21 7.48 3.99
C ALA A 180 6.19 7.53 5.18
N LEU A 181 7.26 6.69 5.14
CA LEU A 181 8.19 6.59 6.27
C LEU A 181 9.28 7.65 6.28
N LYS A 182 9.74 8.13 5.10
CA LYS A 182 10.91 8.99 4.97
C LYS A 182 10.59 10.47 4.68
N ILE A 183 9.35 10.80 4.31
CA ILE A 183 8.93 12.19 4.14
C ILE A 183 8.27 12.65 5.44
N ASP A 184 8.90 13.60 6.11
CA ASP A 184 8.41 14.12 7.38
C ASP A 184 7.05 14.81 7.22
N GLY A 185 6.14 14.55 8.17
CA GLY A 185 4.79 15.11 8.17
C GLY A 185 3.84 14.54 7.12
N PHE A 186 4.30 13.59 6.27
CA PHE A 186 3.47 13.04 5.18
C PHE A 186 2.19 12.38 5.69
N VAL A 187 2.29 11.55 6.72
CA VAL A 187 1.16 10.77 7.25
C VAL A 187 0.16 11.69 7.98
N GLU A 188 0.66 12.64 8.74
CA GLU A 188 -0.13 13.63 9.48
C GLU A 188 -0.92 14.54 8.51
N GLU A 189 -0.29 14.95 7.42
CA GLU A 189 -0.94 15.72 6.35
C GLU A 189 -2.01 14.90 5.63
N ILE A 190 -1.74 13.62 5.35
CA ILE A 190 -2.76 12.71 4.79
C ILE A 190 -3.95 12.56 5.74
N GLU A 191 -3.73 12.36 7.05
CA GLU A 191 -4.83 12.28 8.02
C GLU A 191 -5.69 13.55 8.00
N ALA A 192 -5.07 14.71 8.00
CA ALA A 192 -5.77 16.00 7.94
C ALA A 192 -6.62 16.11 6.65
N LEU A 193 -6.03 15.77 5.49
CA LEU A 193 -6.73 15.79 4.21
C LEU A 193 -7.90 14.79 4.16
N VAL A 194 -7.75 13.59 4.73
CA VAL A 194 -8.85 12.61 4.81
C VAL A 194 -10.00 13.15 5.63
N LYS A 195 -9.73 13.79 6.77
CA LYS A 195 -10.77 14.42 7.61
C LYS A 195 -11.57 15.50 6.89
N GLU A 196 -10.98 16.17 5.90
CA GLU A 196 -11.70 17.14 5.07
C GLU A 196 -12.64 16.49 4.03
N LYS A 197 -12.41 15.21 3.69
CA LYS A 197 -13.07 14.50 2.60
C LYS A 197 -14.17 13.52 3.06
N VAL A 198 -14.36 13.38 4.35
CA VAL A 198 -15.39 12.52 4.94
C VAL A 198 -16.51 13.33 5.58
N TYR A 199 -17.67 12.72 5.82
CA TYR A 199 -18.75 13.36 6.55
C TYR A 199 -18.31 13.80 7.95
N GLY A 200 -18.87 14.93 8.42
CA GLY A 200 -18.49 15.51 9.71
C GLY A 200 -18.57 14.54 10.89
N VAL A 201 -19.55 13.66 10.90
CA VAL A 201 -19.74 12.63 11.92
C VAL A 201 -18.64 11.56 11.94
N MET A 202 -17.93 11.36 10.83
CA MET A 202 -16.85 10.39 10.70
C MET A 202 -15.49 10.94 11.18
N LYS A 203 -15.31 12.27 11.15
CA LYS A 203 -14.02 12.91 11.45
C LYS A 203 -13.34 12.46 12.75
N PRO A 204 -14.08 12.28 13.87
CA PRO A 204 -13.46 11.84 15.13
C PRO A 204 -12.89 10.41 15.08
N TYR A 205 -13.35 9.60 14.14
CA TYR A 205 -12.96 8.19 13.99
C TYR A 205 -11.84 7.97 12.97
N ILE A 206 -11.50 9.00 12.17
CA ILE A 206 -10.41 8.92 11.21
C ILE A 206 -9.07 8.83 11.92
N LYS A 207 -8.37 7.73 11.70
CA LYS A 207 -7.04 7.46 12.22
C LYS A 207 -6.14 6.99 11.09
N VAL A 208 -5.18 7.80 10.69
CA VAL A 208 -4.12 7.41 9.76
C VAL A 208 -2.81 7.44 10.53
N ARG A 209 -2.08 6.34 10.56
CA ARG A 209 -0.84 6.20 11.35
C ARG A 209 0.31 5.75 10.48
N LYS A 210 1.50 6.14 10.88
CA LYS A 210 2.75 5.69 10.29
C LYS A 210 3.07 4.29 10.80
N SER A 211 3.46 3.37 9.89
CA SER A 211 3.95 2.05 10.27
C SER A 211 5.17 2.17 11.19
N THR A 212 5.21 1.36 12.23
CA THR A 212 6.34 1.27 13.17
C THR A 212 7.22 0.04 12.96
N LEU A 213 6.78 -0.91 12.13
CA LEU A 213 7.52 -2.16 11.86
C LEU A 213 8.53 -2.04 10.70
N ASN A 214 8.53 -0.91 9.99
CA ASN A 214 9.46 -0.61 8.91
C ASN A 214 9.57 -1.74 7.85
N GLU A 215 10.80 -2.11 7.49
CA GLU A 215 11.10 -3.12 6.46
C GLU A 215 10.86 -4.56 6.95
N ASP A 216 10.72 -4.78 8.26
CA ASP A 216 10.52 -6.11 8.85
C ASP A 216 9.05 -6.58 8.81
N SER A 217 8.11 -5.69 8.48
CA SER A 217 6.66 -5.98 8.51
C SER A 217 6.29 -7.22 7.68
N GLY A 218 6.82 -7.36 6.47
CA GLY A 218 6.55 -8.51 5.61
C GLY A 218 7.06 -9.84 6.20
N LEU A 219 8.26 -9.83 6.81
CA LEU A 219 8.85 -11.01 7.45
C LEU A 219 8.08 -11.43 8.69
N ILE A 220 7.72 -10.46 9.54
CA ILE A 220 6.91 -10.69 10.75
C ILE A 220 5.54 -11.25 10.36
N GLY A 221 4.89 -10.67 9.34
CA GLY A 221 3.60 -11.15 8.84
C GLY A 221 3.67 -12.57 8.28
N ALA A 222 4.70 -12.91 7.53
CA ALA A 222 4.93 -14.27 7.03
C ALA A 222 5.08 -15.28 8.16
N GLY A 223 5.86 -14.93 9.19
CA GLY A 223 6.00 -15.75 10.39
C GLY A 223 4.66 -15.97 11.10
N TYR A 224 3.89 -14.89 11.31
CA TYR A 224 2.59 -15.00 11.95
C TYR A 224 1.58 -15.82 11.13
N LEU A 225 1.54 -15.63 9.80
CA LEU A 225 0.70 -16.43 8.90
C LEU A 225 1.01 -17.92 9.07
N ALA A 226 2.29 -18.30 9.08
CA ALA A 226 2.70 -19.70 9.26
C ALA A 226 2.26 -20.27 10.61
N PHE A 227 2.41 -19.52 11.71
CA PHE A 227 1.97 -19.94 13.05
C PHE A 227 0.45 -20.04 13.18
N SER A 228 -0.30 -19.11 12.60
CA SER A 228 -1.76 -19.09 12.68
C SER A 228 -2.42 -20.29 12.00
N LYS A 229 -1.76 -20.87 10.99
CA LYS A 229 -2.25 -22.06 10.25
C LYS A 229 -1.88 -23.39 10.89
N GLN A 230 -1.15 -23.39 12.01
CA GLN A 230 -0.78 -24.62 12.75
C GLN A 230 -1.78 -25.00 13.87
N LYS A 231 -2.88 -24.24 13.98
CA LYS A 231 -3.93 -24.49 15.01
C LYS A 231 -4.94 -25.50 14.53
#